data_8cf19e0b7bf56cd75e8667818f2e6bef
#
_entry.id   8cf19e0b7bf56cd75e8667818f2e6bef
#
_cell.length_a   1.000
_cell.length_b   1.000
_cell.length_c   1.000
_cell.angle_alpha   90.00
_cell.angle_beta   90.00
_cell.angle_gamma   90.00
#
_symmetry.space_group_name_H-M   'P 1'
#
loop_
_entity.id
_entity.type
_entity.pdbx_description
1 polymer ?
#
loop_
_entity_poly.entity_id
_entity_poly.type
_entity_poly.pdbx_seq_one_letter_code
_entity_poly.pdbx_strand_id
1 'polypeptide(L)'
;MTAQTEQFSRELNLSSSALKYLEERFLTPEDVKNFNIGFCPSTSSYPFDFLNGRLIVPIFDAYGNEVAYAGRKLEAYGAQVKDFYQEKINSLDGLNRYMKWRQSKWINSPYKKSEHLFNLNKAKHKAYSLNFCFIVEGYFDAIHLAKMGHENVVAICGTSLTDRHCELLFRYCNNIVLMLDGDVAGQKATIKSVHKARQNMLFSHVVKMPDGLDPDQLTKEQLELIKKDVINSDEELYITL
;
A
#
# COMPACT_ATOMS: atom_id res chain seq x y z
N MET A 1 -14.46 2.36 -11.86
CA MET A 1 -13.18 1.79 -12.39
C MET A 1 -12.93 2.46 -13.73
N THR A 2 -11.69 2.91 -14.00
CA THR A 2 -11.36 3.49 -15.31
C THR A 2 -11.12 2.39 -16.34
N ALA A 3 -11.23 2.73 -17.64
CA ALA A 3 -10.91 1.80 -18.74
C ALA A 3 -9.48 1.25 -18.64
N GLN A 4 -8.54 2.04 -18.09
CA GLN A 4 -7.16 1.62 -17.88
C GLN A 4 -7.02 0.55 -16.80
N THR A 5 -7.71 0.69 -15.67
CA THR A 5 -7.72 -0.33 -14.61
C THR A 5 -8.36 -1.63 -15.10
N GLU A 6 -9.40 -1.56 -15.92
CA GLU A 6 -10.00 -2.75 -16.56
C GLU A 6 -9.04 -3.43 -17.54
N GLN A 7 -8.25 -2.65 -18.27
CA GLN A 7 -7.20 -3.19 -19.13
C GLN A 7 -6.14 -3.93 -18.32
N PHE A 8 -5.59 -3.32 -17.26
CA PHE A 8 -4.61 -3.98 -16.41
C PHE A 8 -5.14 -5.25 -15.76
N SER A 9 -6.43 -5.28 -15.38
CA SER A 9 -7.07 -6.47 -14.83
C SER A 9 -7.17 -7.61 -15.87
N ARG A 10 -7.46 -7.30 -17.14
CA ARG A 10 -7.45 -8.28 -18.23
C ARG A 10 -6.06 -8.84 -18.49
N GLU A 11 -5.05 -7.97 -18.53
CA GLU A 11 -3.65 -8.37 -18.73
C GLU A 11 -3.11 -9.25 -17.60
N LEU A 12 -3.59 -9.05 -16.37
CA LEU A 12 -3.23 -9.90 -15.24
C LEU A 12 -3.63 -11.36 -15.49
N ASN A 13 -4.83 -11.61 -16.01
CA ASN A 13 -5.31 -12.96 -16.27
C ASN A 13 -4.50 -13.69 -17.36
N LEU A 14 -3.76 -12.97 -18.17
CA LEU A 14 -2.87 -13.50 -19.20
C LEU A 14 -1.43 -13.72 -18.73
N SER A 15 -1.11 -13.28 -17.50
CA SER A 15 0.25 -13.30 -16.96
C SER A 15 0.42 -14.37 -15.88
N SER A 16 0.90 -15.56 -16.25
CA SER A 16 1.16 -16.64 -15.30
C SER A 16 2.15 -16.25 -14.19
N SER A 17 3.18 -15.47 -14.50
CA SER A 17 4.16 -15.02 -13.50
C SER A 17 3.57 -14.01 -12.51
N ALA A 18 2.64 -13.15 -12.95
CA ALA A 18 1.97 -12.21 -12.07
C ALA A 18 0.96 -12.94 -11.16
N LEU A 19 0.22 -13.90 -11.70
CA LEU A 19 -0.68 -14.75 -10.91
C LEU A 19 0.08 -15.57 -9.87
N LYS A 20 1.20 -16.19 -10.25
CA LYS A 20 2.06 -16.94 -9.33
C LYS A 20 2.59 -16.04 -8.20
N TYR A 21 3.01 -14.81 -8.50
CA TYR A 21 3.47 -13.85 -7.48
C TYR A 21 2.37 -13.51 -6.47
N LEU A 22 1.11 -13.41 -6.91
CA LEU A 22 -0.04 -13.17 -6.01
C LEU A 22 -0.34 -14.40 -5.15
N GLU A 23 -0.25 -15.61 -5.72
CA GLU A 23 -0.40 -16.88 -4.97
C GLU A 23 0.68 -17.01 -3.87
N GLU A 24 1.95 -16.70 -4.18
CA GLU A 24 3.06 -16.69 -3.22
C GLU A 24 2.84 -15.69 -2.07
N ARG A 25 1.97 -14.69 -2.26
CA ARG A 25 1.51 -13.75 -1.24
C ARG A 25 0.14 -14.11 -0.66
N PHE A 26 -0.33 -15.32 -0.94
CA PHE A 26 -1.61 -15.83 -0.45
C PHE A 26 -2.82 -14.95 -0.82
N LEU A 27 -2.74 -14.16 -1.91
CA LEU A 27 -3.86 -13.36 -2.39
C LEU A 27 -4.78 -14.20 -3.26
N THR A 28 -6.07 -14.20 -2.91
CA THR A 28 -7.11 -14.92 -3.64
C THR A 28 -7.60 -14.12 -4.86
N PRO A 29 -8.29 -14.73 -5.83
CA PRO A 29 -8.96 -14.00 -6.92
C PRO A 29 -9.95 -12.94 -6.41
N GLU A 30 -10.58 -13.18 -5.26
CA GLU A 30 -11.47 -12.20 -4.63
C GLU A 30 -10.71 -10.98 -4.10
N ASP A 31 -9.56 -11.19 -3.44
CA ASP A 31 -8.68 -10.11 -2.99
C ASP A 31 -8.20 -9.27 -4.18
N VAL A 32 -7.77 -9.94 -5.27
CA VAL A 32 -7.34 -9.30 -6.51
C VAL A 32 -8.45 -8.42 -7.08
N LYS A 33 -9.68 -8.92 -7.14
CA LYS A 33 -10.85 -8.18 -7.60
C LYS A 33 -11.19 -7.03 -6.66
N ASN A 34 -11.17 -7.27 -5.34
CA ASN A 34 -11.49 -6.27 -4.33
C ASN A 34 -10.54 -5.07 -4.39
N PHE A 35 -9.25 -5.29 -4.62
CA PHE A 35 -8.25 -4.23 -4.71
C PHE A 35 -7.99 -3.76 -6.15
N ASN A 36 -8.72 -4.29 -7.14
CA ASN A 36 -8.55 -3.99 -8.57
C ASN A 36 -7.10 -4.19 -9.04
N ILE A 37 -6.43 -5.21 -8.50
CA ILE A 37 -5.04 -5.51 -8.86
C ILE A 37 -4.97 -5.92 -10.32
N GLY A 38 -3.99 -5.40 -11.04
CA GLY A 38 -3.78 -5.66 -12.45
C GLY A 38 -2.32 -5.93 -12.78
N PHE A 39 -2.02 -6.03 -14.06
CA PHE A 39 -0.67 -6.19 -14.58
C PHE A 39 -0.45 -5.28 -15.78
N CYS A 40 0.72 -4.64 -15.85
CA CYS A 40 1.15 -3.89 -17.01
C CYS A 40 2.14 -4.74 -17.81
N PRO A 41 1.80 -5.18 -19.02
CA PRO A 41 2.69 -6.01 -19.85
C PRO A 41 3.99 -5.26 -20.20
N SER A 42 5.04 -6.02 -20.50
CA SER A 42 6.38 -5.48 -20.75
C SER A 42 6.49 -4.62 -22.02
N THR A 43 5.45 -4.59 -22.84
CA THR A 43 5.39 -3.90 -24.13
C THR A 43 4.42 -2.72 -24.16
N SER A 44 3.90 -2.28 -23.00
CA SER A 44 2.99 -1.14 -22.95
C SER A 44 3.67 0.15 -23.41
N SER A 45 2.95 0.92 -24.23
CA SER A 45 3.43 2.21 -24.72
C SER A 45 3.11 3.35 -23.76
N TYR A 46 3.68 4.55 -24.04
CA TYR A 46 3.31 5.76 -23.32
C TYR A 46 1.77 5.92 -23.22
N PRO A 47 1.21 6.38 -22.07
CA PRO A 47 1.92 6.97 -20.93
C PRO A 47 2.36 5.98 -19.82
N PHE A 48 2.18 4.69 -19.98
CA PHE A 48 2.37 3.68 -18.93
C PHE A 48 3.64 2.84 -19.09
N ASP A 49 4.55 3.19 -20.01
CA ASP A 49 5.79 2.46 -20.27
C ASP A 49 6.68 2.30 -19.02
N PHE A 50 6.63 3.26 -18.09
CA PHE A 50 7.34 3.19 -16.81
C PHE A 50 6.79 2.12 -15.85
N LEU A 51 5.59 1.59 -16.11
CA LEU A 51 4.96 0.50 -15.37
C LEU A 51 5.18 -0.87 -16.01
N ASN A 52 5.88 -0.96 -17.13
CA ASN A 52 6.10 -2.20 -17.84
C ASN A 52 6.66 -3.32 -16.96
N GLY A 53 6.11 -4.53 -17.09
CA GLY A 53 6.50 -5.71 -16.32
C GLY A 53 6.20 -5.61 -14.81
N ARG A 54 5.18 -4.85 -14.42
CA ARG A 54 4.82 -4.62 -13.03
C ARG A 54 3.41 -5.05 -12.72
N LEU A 55 3.24 -5.60 -11.53
CA LEU A 55 1.92 -5.74 -10.92
C LEU A 55 1.40 -4.35 -10.55
N ILE A 56 0.15 -4.08 -10.86
CA ILE A 56 -0.46 -2.75 -10.71
C ILE A 56 -1.45 -2.77 -9.55
N VAL A 57 -1.31 -1.81 -8.65
CA VAL A 57 -2.26 -1.51 -7.58
C VAL A 57 -2.80 -0.11 -7.82
N PRO A 58 -4.07 0.05 -8.19
CA PRO A 58 -4.70 1.36 -8.35
C PRO A 58 -4.83 2.09 -7.02
N ILE A 59 -4.64 3.39 -7.03
CA ILE A 59 -4.75 4.27 -5.86
C ILE A 59 -5.97 5.16 -6.04
N PHE A 60 -6.82 5.18 -5.03
CA PHE A 60 -8.06 5.97 -5.00
C PHE A 60 -7.99 7.05 -3.93
N ASP A 61 -8.63 8.18 -4.17
CA ASP A 61 -8.88 9.17 -3.14
C ASP A 61 -9.97 8.67 -2.14
N ALA A 62 -10.24 9.44 -1.08
CA ALA A 62 -11.24 9.07 -0.07
C ALA A 62 -12.68 8.95 -0.63
N TYR A 63 -12.94 9.49 -1.81
CA TYR A 63 -14.26 9.45 -2.49
C TYR A 63 -14.38 8.29 -3.46
N GLY A 64 -13.30 7.58 -3.77
CA GLY A 64 -13.26 6.47 -4.72
C GLY A 64 -12.89 6.87 -6.14
N ASN A 65 -12.42 8.11 -6.36
CA ASN A 65 -11.85 8.49 -7.65
C ASN A 65 -10.44 7.95 -7.78
N GLU A 66 -10.12 7.35 -8.92
CA GLU A 66 -8.79 6.86 -9.21
C GLU A 66 -7.83 8.03 -9.46
N VAL A 67 -6.74 8.09 -8.69
CA VAL A 67 -5.78 9.21 -8.72
C VAL A 67 -4.39 8.80 -9.21
N ALA A 68 -4.04 7.51 -9.08
CA ALA A 68 -2.71 7.02 -9.45
C ALA A 68 -2.66 5.49 -9.57
N TYR A 69 -1.49 5.00 -10.01
CA TYR A 69 -1.14 3.59 -10.03
C TYR A 69 0.18 3.37 -9.31
N ALA A 70 0.24 2.32 -8.48
CA ALA A 70 1.48 1.80 -7.94
C ALA A 70 1.89 0.55 -8.71
N GLY A 71 3.14 0.48 -9.17
CA GLY A 71 3.67 -0.65 -9.92
C GLY A 71 4.73 -1.42 -9.13
N ARG A 72 4.44 -2.65 -8.70
CA ARG A 72 5.39 -3.57 -8.08
C ARG A 72 6.19 -4.30 -9.14
N LYS A 73 7.52 -4.20 -9.12
CA LYS A 73 8.40 -4.92 -10.06
C LYS A 73 8.24 -6.44 -9.90
N LEU A 74 8.10 -7.13 -11.01
CA LEU A 74 8.18 -8.57 -11.09
C LEU A 74 9.48 -8.95 -11.81
N GLU A 75 10.37 -9.65 -11.10
CA GLU A 75 11.69 -9.99 -11.62
C GLU A 75 11.61 -10.90 -12.86
N ALA A 76 10.56 -11.71 -12.97
CA ALA A 76 10.30 -12.57 -14.12
C ALA A 76 10.23 -11.81 -15.49
N TYR A 77 9.94 -10.51 -15.45
CA TYR A 77 9.84 -9.67 -16.66
C TYR A 77 11.08 -8.83 -16.95
N GLY A 78 12.17 -9.01 -16.19
CA GLY A 78 13.38 -8.21 -16.32
C GLY A 78 14.02 -8.25 -17.72
N ALA A 79 14.03 -9.41 -18.38
CA ALA A 79 14.57 -9.56 -19.74
C ALA A 79 13.70 -8.83 -20.77
N GLN A 80 12.38 -9.09 -20.77
CA GLN A 80 11.43 -8.47 -21.72
C GLN A 80 11.40 -6.94 -21.58
N VAL A 81 11.45 -6.42 -20.36
CA VAL A 81 11.51 -4.97 -20.13
C VAL A 81 12.85 -4.40 -20.59
N LYS A 82 13.96 -5.13 -20.42
CA LYS A 82 15.26 -4.73 -20.98
C LYS A 82 15.19 -4.63 -22.50
N ASP A 83 14.65 -5.65 -23.16
CA ASP A 83 14.51 -5.68 -24.62
C ASP A 83 13.63 -4.53 -25.12
N PHE A 84 12.51 -4.25 -24.46
CA PHE A 84 11.64 -3.11 -24.78
C PHE A 84 12.38 -1.77 -24.72
N TYR A 85 13.26 -1.58 -23.73
CA TYR A 85 14.04 -0.35 -23.61
C TYR A 85 15.33 -0.37 -24.46
N GLN A 86 15.74 -1.50 -25.02
CA GLN A 86 17.03 -1.64 -25.70
C GLN A 86 17.17 -0.71 -26.90
N GLU A 87 16.13 -0.51 -27.67
CA GLU A 87 16.10 0.47 -28.76
C GLU A 87 16.17 1.92 -28.25
N LYS A 88 15.67 2.16 -27.03
CA LYS A 88 15.64 3.46 -26.36
C LYS A 88 16.89 3.71 -25.51
N ILE A 89 17.66 2.67 -25.14
CA ILE A 89 18.91 2.74 -24.36
C ILE A 89 20.02 3.49 -25.12
N ASN A 90 19.92 3.59 -26.44
CA ASN A 90 20.80 4.44 -27.23
C ASN A 90 20.64 5.94 -26.92
N SER A 91 19.63 6.35 -26.19
CA SER A 91 19.48 7.68 -25.61
C SER A 91 19.73 7.65 -24.09
N LEU A 92 20.29 8.72 -23.54
CA LEU A 92 20.51 8.87 -22.10
C LEU A 92 19.20 8.73 -21.30
N ASP A 93 18.08 9.23 -21.84
CA ASP A 93 16.75 9.13 -21.25
C ASP A 93 16.26 7.67 -21.16
N GLY A 94 16.40 6.90 -22.23
CA GLY A 94 16.01 5.48 -22.24
C GLY A 94 16.82 4.64 -21.26
N LEU A 95 18.14 4.89 -21.18
CA LEU A 95 18.99 4.24 -20.19
C LEU A 95 18.56 4.58 -18.75
N ASN A 96 18.30 5.86 -18.45
CA ASN A 96 17.85 6.30 -17.15
C ASN A 96 16.52 5.66 -16.74
N ARG A 97 15.56 5.54 -17.67
CA ARG A 97 14.26 4.88 -17.42
C ARG A 97 14.44 3.40 -17.11
N TYR A 98 15.26 2.68 -17.86
CA TYR A 98 15.57 1.28 -17.58
C TYR A 98 16.27 1.09 -16.22
N MET A 99 17.26 1.93 -15.92
CA MET A 99 17.97 1.87 -14.62
C MET A 99 17.02 2.14 -13.46
N LYS A 100 16.13 3.12 -13.59
CA LYS A 100 15.09 3.39 -12.60
C LYS A 100 14.15 2.20 -12.43
N TRP A 101 13.72 1.57 -13.54
CA TRP A 101 12.92 0.35 -13.49
C TRP A 101 13.64 -0.76 -12.73
N ARG A 102 14.91 -1.01 -13.08
CA ARG A 102 15.73 -2.08 -12.49
C ARG A 102 15.94 -1.91 -10.98
N GLN A 103 16.19 -0.69 -10.53
CA GLN A 103 16.53 -0.39 -9.13
C GLN A 103 15.30 -0.30 -8.21
N SER A 104 14.15 0.08 -8.75
CA SER A 104 12.98 0.40 -7.94
C SER A 104 12.07 -0.80 -7.74
N LYS A 105 11.93 -1.25 -6.47
CA LYS A 105 10.94 -2.26 -6.07
C LYS A 105 9.50 -1.78 -6.39
N TRP A 106 9.21 -0.51 -6.12
CA TRP A 106 7.95 0.17 -6.43
C TRP A 106 8.18 1.43 -7.24
N ILE A 107 7.32 1.66 -8.23
CA ILE A 107 7.21 2.94 -8.96
C ILE A 107 5.75 3.35 -8.95
N ASN A 108 5.49 4.64 -8.75
CA ASN A 108 4.13 5.16 -8.82
C ASN A 108 3.99 6.14 -9.98
N SER A 109 2.80 6.21 -10.56
CA SER A 109 2.45 7.35 -11.40
C SER A 109 2.46 8.64 -10.56
N PRO A 110 2.62 9.81 -11.20
CA PRO A 110 2.69 11.07 -10.45
C PRO A 110 1.40 11.34 -9.65
N TYR A 111 1.53 11.49 -8.33
CA TYR A 111 0.49 11.97 -7.43
C TYR A 111 1.11 12.48 -6.13
N LYS A 112 0.35 13.24 -5.35
CA LYS A 112 0.81 13.76 -4.06
C LYS A 112 0.52 12.75 -2.95
N LYS A 113 1.49 11.86 -2.67
CA LYS A 113 1.38 10.85 -1.60
C LYS A 113 0.98 11.44 -0.25
N SER A 114 1.47 12.63 0.06
CA SER A 114 1.17 13.36 1.31
C SER A 114 -0.29 13.78 1.47
N GLU A 115 -1.11 13.66 0.42
CA GLU A 115 -2.51 14.06 0.42
C GLU A 115 -3.47 12.86 0.33
N HIS A 116 -2.94 11.63 0.19
CA HIS A 116 -3.74 10.42 -0.01
C HIS A 116 -3.29 9.28 0.89
N LEU A 117 -4.25 8.56 1.44
CA LEU A 117 -4.04 7.31 2.16
C LEU A 117 -4.58 6.16 1.30
N PHE A 118 -3.73 5.17 1.01
CA PHE A 118 -4.18 3.98 0.29
C PHE A 118 -5.27 3.25 1.07
N ASN A 119 -6.28 2.79 0.39
CA ASN A 119 -7.46 2.06 0.92
C ASN A 119 -8.45 2.91 1.75
N LEU A 120 -8.25 4.21 1.95
CA LEU A 120 -9.16 5.03 2.77
C LEU A 120 -10.60 5.04 2.21
N ASN A 121 -10.78 5.00 0.91
CA ASN A 121 -12.07 4.93 0.26
C ASN A 121 -12.94 3.76 0.73
N LYS A 122 -12.33 2.63 1.09
CA LYS A 122 -12.99 1.43 1.64
C LYS A 122 -12.98 1.44 3.17
N ALA A 123 -11.84 1.74 3.76
CA ALA A 123 -11.62 1.68 5.21
C ALA A 123 -12.51 2.63 6.02
N LYS A 124 -12.88 3.79 5.45
CA LYS A 124 -13.55 4.89 6.15
C LYS A 124 -14.81 4.49 6.92
N HIS A 125 -15.67 3.64 6.35
CA HIS A 125 -16.91 3.23 7.00
C HIS A 125 -16.64 2.34 8.23
N LYS A 126 -15.69 1.42 8.09
CA LYS A 126 -15.30 0.55 9.20
C LYS A 126 -14.52 1.31 10.27
N ALA A 127 -13.65 2.23 9.87
CA ALA A 127 -12.94 3.14 10.76
C ALA A 127 -13.92 3.99 11.58
N TYR A 128 -14.96 4.52 10.94
CA TYR A 128 -16.02 5.27 11.62
C TYR A 128 -16.78 4.42 12.64
N SER A 129 -17.18 3.21 12.26
CA SER A 129 -17.97 2.33 13.14
C SER A 129 -17.19 1.83 14.36
N LEU A 130 -15.88 1.65 14.23
CA LEU A 130 -14.98 1.17 15.29
C LEU A 130 -14.27 2.32 16.04
N ASN A 131 -14.37 3.55 15.54
CA ASN A 131 -13.66 4.74 15.99
C ASN A 131 -12.14 4.59 16.03
N PHE A 132 -11.56 3.71 15.18
CA PHE A 132 -10.11 3.63 14.98
C PHE A 132 -9.74 3.12 13.59
N CYS A 133 -8.49 3.43 13.17
CA CYS A 133 -7.93 2.99 11.90
C CYS A 133 -6.51 2.46 12.08
N PHE A 134 -6.19 1.30 11.49
CA PHE A 134 -4.82 0.81 11.39
C PHE A 134 -4.05 1.61 10.34
N ILE A 135 -2.81 1.97 10.67
CA ILE A 135 -1.88 2.68 9.78
C ILE A 135 -0.66 1.78 9.55
N VAL A 136 -0.44 1.40 8.31
CA VAL A 136 0.70 0.57 7.88
C VAL A 136 1.54 1.29 6.83
N GLU A 137 2.74 0.76 6.50
CA GLU A 137 3.63 1.40 5.54
C GLU A 137 3.30 1.11 4.09
N GLY A 138 3.02 -0.14 3.75
CA GLY A 138 2.95 -0.63 2.38
C GLY A 138 1.57 -1.00 1.87
N TYR A 139 1.47 -1.11 0.54
CA TYR A 139 0.23 -1.54 -0.13
C TYR A 139 -0.18 -2.95 0.29
N PHE A 140 0.79 -3.89 0.33
CA PHE A 140 0.50 -5.28 0.65
C PHE A 140 0.16 -5.49 2.13
N ASP A 141 0.74 -4.70 3.04
CA ASP A 141 0.37 -4.74 4.46
C ASP A 141 -1.11 -4.39 4.63
N ALA A 142 -1.56 -3.30 3.98
CA ALA A 142 -2.96 -2.90 4.02
C ALA A 142 -3.89 -3.95 3.37
N ILE A 143 -3.48 -4.54 2.26
CA ILE A 143 -4.25 -5.59 1.59
C ILE A 143 -4.34 -6.84 2.48
N HIS A 144 -3.24 -7.23 3.13
CA HIS A 144 -3.19 -8.39 4.02
C HIS A 144 -4.10 -8.20 5.24
N LEU A 145 -3.99 -7.07 5.94
CA LEU A 145 -4.85 -6.79 7.10
C LEU A 145 -6.34 -6.76 6.71
N ALA A 146 -6.67 -6.10 5.60
CA ALA A 146 -8.04 -6.06 5.10
C ALA A 146 -8.60 -7.45 4.78
N LYS A 147 -7.80 -8.30 4.13
CA LYS A 147 -8.12 -9.72 3.85
C LYS A 147 -8.37 -10.52 5.13
N MET A 148 -7.63 -10.23 6.19
CA MET A 148 -7.80 -10.87 7.51
C MET A 148 -9.05 -10.38 8.27
N GLY A 149 -9.84 -9.47 7.67
CA GLY A 149 -11.09 -8.93 8.23
C GLY A 149 -10.92 -7.59 8.94
N HIS A 150 -9.72 -6.98 8.92
CA HIS A 150 -9.45 -5.66 9.47
C HIS A 150 -9.57 -4.58 8.39
N GLU A 151 -10.80 -4.38 7.90
CA GLU A 151 -11.09 -3.48 6.78
C GLU A 151 -10.77 -2.00 7.08
N ASN A 152 -10.70 -1.61 8.37
CA ASN A 152 -10.32 -0.27 8.83
C ASN A 152 -8.80 -0.06 8.80
N VAL A 153 -8.15 -0.37 7.68
CA VAL A 153 -6.70 -0.23 7.47
C VAL A 153 -6.38 0.67 6.30
N VAL A 154 -5.36 1.53 6.47
CA VAL A 154 -4.83 2.39 5.40
C VAL A 154 -3.30 2.33 5.38
N ALA A 155 -2.69 2.58 4.20
CA ALA A 155 -1.24 2.68 4.09
C ALA A 155 -0.78 4.09 3.69
N ILE A 156 0.38 4.51 4.26
CA ILE A 156 1.04 5.79 3.97
C ILE A 156 1.99 5.70 2.76
N CYS A 157 2.28 4.53 2.24
CA CYS A 157 2.94 4.23 0.97
C CYS A 157 4.29 4.94 0.74
N GLY A 158 5.18 4.88 1.75
CA GLY A 158 6.54 5.41 1.67
C GLY A 158 6.62 6.92 1.90
N THR A 159 5.70 7.49 2.66
CA THR A 159 5.79 8.83 3.25
C THR A 159 5.75 8.73 4.77
N SER A 160 6.06 9.80 5.48
CA SER A 160 5.66 9.93 6.88
C SER A 160 4.17 10.29 6.97
N LEU A 161 3.54 10.05 8.12
CA LEU A 161 2.19 10.56 8.40
C LEU A 161 2.22 12.10 8.31
N THR A 162 1.29 12.69 7.55
CA THR A 162 1.21 14.14 7.30
C THR A 162 0.01 14.76 8.00
N ASP A 163 -0.01 16.10 8.13
CA ASP A 163 -1.19 16.81 8.65
C ASP A 163 -2.44 16.49 7.82
N ARG A 164 -2.27 16.44 6.49
CA ARG A 164 -3.39 16.08 5.60
C ARG A 164 -3.89 14.67 5.80
N HIS A 165 -3.01 13.70 6.06
CA HIS A 165 -3.42 12.34 6.43
C HIS A 165 -4.23 12.33 7.73
N CYS A 166 -3.78 13.07 8.75
CA CYS A 166 -4.49 13.19 10.01
C CYS A 166 -5.86 13.85 9.85
N GLU A 167 -5.96 14.94 9.08
CA GLU A 167 -7.25 15.58 8.74
C GLU A 167 -8.23 14.63 8.06
N LEU A 168 -7.73 13.78 7.15
CA LEU A 168 -8.55 12.78 6.47
C LEU A 168 -9.06 11.72 7.45
N LEU A 169 -8.20 11.22 8.34
CA LEU A 169 -8.53 10.21 9.34
C LEU A 169 -9.50 10.76 10.39
N PHE A 170 -9.26 11.97 10.88
CA PHE A 170 -10.08 12.63 11.92
C PHE A 170 -11.57 12.76 11.53
N ARG A 171 -11.88 12.74 10.23
CA ARG A 171 -13.26 12.72 9.74
C ARG A 171 -14.00 11.41 10.02
N TYR A 172 -13.25 10.33 10.29
CA TYR A 172 -13.80 8.98 10.40
C TYR A 172 -13.49 8.30 11.73
N CYS A 173 -12.44 8.70 12.43
CA CYS A 173 -12.09 8.14 13.72
C CYS A 173 -11.22 9.10 14.54
N ASN A 174 -11.24 8.91 15.86
CA ASN A 174 -10.38 9.68 16.78
C ASN A 174 -9.11 8.93 17.15
N ASN A 175 -9.04 7.62 16.88
CA ASN A 175 -7.93 6.76 17.24
C ASN A 175 -7.23 6.22 16.01
N ILE A 176 -5.92 6.11 16.06
CA ILE A 176 -5.11 5.41 15.06
C ILE A 176 -4.24 4.36 15.73
N VAL A 177 -4.01 3.26 15.04
CA VAL A 177 -3.13 2.17 15.47
C VAL A 177 -1.95 2.11 14.52
N LEU A 178 -0.80 2.59 14.97
CA LEU A 178 0.44 2.60 14.19
C LEU A 178 1.08 1.22 14.22
N MET A 179 1.16 0.58 13.07
CA MET A 179 1.79 -0.72 12.83
C MET A 179 2.78 -0.55 11.68
N LEU A 180 3.89 0.15 11.95
CA LEU A 180 4.94 0.40 10.96
C LEU A 180 6.01 -0.68 11.07
N ASP A 181 6.86 -0.80 10.04
CA ASP A 181 7.87 -1.87 9.96
C ASP A 181 8.78 -1.91 11.20
N GLY A 182 9.21 -3.10 11.61
CA GLY A 182 10.00 -3.32 12.84
C GLY A 182 11.45 -2.83 12.74
N ASP A 183 11.90 -2.34 11.57
CA ASP A 183 13.26 -1.86 11.37
C ASP A 183 13.52 -0.46 11.97
N VAL A 184 14.77 0.00 11.95
CA VAL A 184 15.18 1.31 12.50
C VAL A 184 14.46 2.48 11.80
N ALA A 185 14.13 2.35 10.53
CA ALA A 185 13.45 3.39 9.78
C ALA A 185 11.98 3.48 10.21
N GLY A 186 11.28 2.34 10.34
CA GLY A 186 9.91 2.25 10.81
C GLY A 186 9.75 2.72 12.26
N GLN A 187 10.70 2.38 13.15
CA GLN A 187 10.70 2.89 14.54
C GLN A 187 10.78 4.42 14.59
N LYS A 188 11.67 5.03 13.77
CA LYS A 188 11.76 6.50 13.65
C LYS A 188 10.49 7.10 13.03
N ALA A 189 9.89 6.42 12.07
CA ALA A 189 8.63 6.83 11.46
C ALA A 189 7.48 6.78 12.47
N THR A 190 7.44 5.76 13.34
CA THR A 190 6.46 5.62 14.42
C THR A 190 6.51 6.80 15.38
N ILE A 191 7.71 7.16 15.90
CA ILE A 191 7.86 8.30 16.82
C ILE A 191 7.36 9.60 16.17
N LYS A 192 7.74 9.86 14.93
CA LYS A 192 7.27 11.03 14.18
C LYS A 192 5.76 11.03 13.98
N SER A 193 5.18 9.85 13.70
CA SER A 193 3.75 9.69 13.48
C SER A 193 2.94 9.91 14.75
N VAL A 194 3.42 9.46 15.92
CA VAL A 194 2.81 9.76 17.23
C VAL A 194 2.76 11.27 17.48
N HIS A 195 3.88 11.97 17.29
CA HIS A 195 3.90 13.44 17.44
C HIS A 195 2.94 14.12 16.45
N LYS A 196 2.90 13.65 15.21
CA LYS A 196 2.02 14.21 14.18
C LYS A 196 0.54 13.97 14.53
N ALA A 197 0.18 12.77 14.98
CA ALA A 197 -1.17 12.43 15.41
C ALA A 197 -1.65 13.35 16.55
N ARG A 198 -0.83 13.51 17.60
CA ARG A 198 -1.14 14.38 18.75
C ARG A 198 -1.35 15.84 18.34
N GLN A 199 -0.51 16.36 17.44
CA GLN A 199 -0.68 17.72 16.91
C GLN A 199 -2.01 17.93 16.18
N ASN A 200 -2.61 16.85 15.68
CA ASN A 200 -3.87 16.85 14.94
C ASN A 200 -5.02 16.22 15.74
N MET A 201 -4.91 16.15 17.06
CA MET A 201 -5.96 15.65 17.99
C MET A 201 -6.40 14.19 17.75
N LEU A 202 -5.52 13.37 17.17
CA LEU A 202 -5.70 11.93 17.06
C LEU A 202 -4.99 11.22 18.21
N PHE A 203 -5.67 10.33 18.90
CA PHE A 203 -5.04 9.40 19.84
C PHE A 203 -4.31 8.31 19.07
N SER A 204 -3.09 7.98 19.50
CA SER A 204 -2.25 7.00 18.80
C SER A 204 -1.90 5.82 19.69
N HIS A 205 -2.30 4.64 19.27
CA HIS A 205 -1.82 3.38 19.82
C HIS A 205 -0.66 2.88 18.95
N VAL A 206 0.37 2.35 19.58
CA VAL A 206 1.57 1.86 18.89
C VAL A 206 1.69 0.36 19.08
N VAL A 207 1.73 -0.37 17.98
CA VAL A 207 2.10 -1.79 17.98
C VAL A 207 3.60 -1.90 17.70
N LYS A 208 4.33 -2.42 18.68
CA LYS A 208 5.75 -2.73 18.49
C LYS A 208 5.87 -4.00 17.66
N MET A 209 6.15 -3.82 16.38
CA MET A 209 6.48 -4.95 15.52
C MET A 209 7.79 -5.62 15.98
N PRO A 210 7.84 -6.96 16.02
CA PRO A 210 9.09 -7.67 16.25
C PRO A 210 10.13 -7.34 15.19
N ASP A 211 11.40 -7.38 15.54
CA ASP A 211 12.50 -7.09 14.63
C ASP A 211 12.44 -7.99 13.38
N GLY A 212 12.40 -7.37 12.21
CA GLY A 212 12.39 -8.04 10.92
C GLY A 212 11.03 -8.62 10.50
N LEU A 213 9.94 -8.35 11.22
CA LEU A 213 8.58 -8.68 10.82
C LEU A 213 7.85 -7.45 10.27
N ASP A 214 7.16 -7.65 9.16
CA ASP A 214 6.25 -6.68 8.56
C ASP A 214 4.80 -6.99 8.96
N PRO A 215 3.88 -6.02 8.96
CA PRO A 215 2.47 -6.23 9.29
C PRO A 215 1.76 -7.32 8.45
N ASP A 216 2.23 -7.56 7.21
CA ASP A 216 1.69 -8.61 6.33
C ASP A 216 2.03 -10.05 6.79
N GLN A 217 2.83 -10.21 7.86
CA GLN A 217 3.21 -11.49 8.45
C GLN A 217 2.45 -11.81 9.75
N LEU A 218 1.62 -10.88 10.25
CA LEU A 218 0.83 -11.09 11.46
C LEU A 218 -0.28 -12.12 11.24
N THR A 219 -0.54 -12.93 12.27
CA THR A 219 -1.67 -13.87 12.25
C THR A 219 -2.99 -13.16 12.56
N LYS A 220 -4.09 -13.80 12.21
CA LYS A 220 -5.43 -13.29 12.52
C LYS A 220 -5.65 -13.14 14.02
N GLU A 221 -5.15 -14.09 14.81
CA GLU A 221 -5.26 -14.09 16.27
C GLU A 221 -4.53 -12.90 16.88
N GLN A 222 -3.31 -12.59 16.40
CA GLN A 222 -2.56 -11.42 16.85
C GLN A 222 -3.30 -10.11 16.52
N LEU A 223 -3.86 -9.99 15.32
CA LEU A 223 -4.63 -8.82 14.91
C LEU A 223 -5.91 -8.64 15.72
N GLU A 224 -6.64 -9.73 16.05
CA GLU A 224 -7.83 -9.65 16.91
C GLU A 224 -7.49 -9.27 18.35
N LEU A 225 -6.33 -9.70 18.90
CA LEU A 225 -5.87 -9.26 20.21
C LEU A 225 -5.60 -7.75 20.22
N ILE A 226 -4.84 -7.24 19.24
CA ILE A 226 -4.56 -5.80 19.10
C ILE A 226 -5.88 -5.00 19.05
N LYS A 227 -6.80 -5.43 18.20
CA LYS A 227 -8.11 -4.79 18.05
C LYS A 227 -8.89 -4.76 19.38
N LYS A 228 -8.88 -5.86 20.11
CA LYS A 228 -9.56 -5.96 21.42
C LYS A 228 -8.95 -4.99 22.43
N ASP A 229 -7.62 -4.90 22.48
CA ASP A 229 -6.92 -4.00 23.39
C ASP A 229 -7.26 -2.54 23.08
N VAL A 230 -7.22 -2.14 21.79
CA VAL A 230 -7.58 -0.78 21.34
C VAL A 230 -9.04 -0.43 21.69
N ILE A 231 -9.99 -1.35 21.45
CA ILE A 231 -11.41 -1.08 21.69
C ILE A 231 -11.70 -0.94 23.20
N ASN A 232 -10.98 -1.65 24.06
CA ASN A 232 -11.19 -1.66 25.50
C ASN A 232 -10.37 -0.60 26.26
N SER A 233 -9.58 0.21 25.57
CA SER A 233 -8.73 1.24 26.19
C SER A 233 -9.28 2.64 25.98
N ASP A 234 -9.32 3.40 27.09
CA ASP A 234 -9.59 4.84 27.07
C ASP A 234 -8.31 5.68 26.99
N GLU A 235 -7.12 5.05 26.90
CA GLU A 235 -5.81 5.68 26.89
C GLU A 235 -4.98 5.24 25.69
N GLU A 236 -3.94 6.01 25.35
CA GLU A 236 -2.96 5.61 24.32
C GLU A 236 -2.18 4.38 24.77
N LEU A 237 -2.14 3.34 23.96
CA LEU A 237 -1.47 2.07 24.27
C LEU A 237 -0.14 1.92 23.53
N TYR A 238 0.79 1.23 24.19
CA TYR A 238 1.99 0.68 23.58
C TYR A 238 1.89 -0.85 23.63
N ILE A 239 1.54 -1.48 22.52
CA ILE A 239 1.25 -2.92 22.43
C ILE A 239 2.52 -3.64 21.98
N THR A 240 2.94 -4.65 22.75
CA THR A 240 4.05 -5.55 22.37
C THR A 240 3.47 -6.91 22.00
N LEU A 241 3.83 -7.42 20.84
CA LEU A 241 3.43 -8.73 20.32
C LEU A 241 4.39 -9.83 20.77
#